data_850a838db45d98a595617c6047232f0f
#
_entry.id   850a838db45d98a595617c6047232f0f
#
_cell.length_a   1.000
_cell.length_b   1.000
_cell.length_c   1.000
_cell.angle_alpha   90.00
_cell.angle_beta   90.00
_cell.angle_gamma   90.00
#
_symmetry.space_group_name_H-M   'P 1'
#
loop_
_entity.id
_entity.type
_entity.pdbx_description
1 polymer ?
#
loop_
_entity_poly.entity_id
_entity_poly.type
_entity_poly.pdbx_seq_one_letter_code
_entity_poly.pdbx_strand_id
1 'polypeptide(L)'
;MNPDPEILNAIPHRPPFLYVDTIVERTEDGIVCRKTFEPDEYFFAGHYPDFPLVPGVILCEAAMQAAAVFLSEKLKGGNEASEANEVTLSRNSGFPVATRINDVKFKKMVRPGDTIEITVTLKEKLSNAYFLSANVTVDGKTAARLEFAVAISNEAVGNRQ
;
A
#
# COMPACT_ATOMS: atom_id res chain seq x y z
N MET A 1 3.56 -17.03 0.58
CA MET A 1 3.01 -16.74 1.96
C MET A 1 1.58 -16.23 1.81
N ASN A 2 0.64 -16.69 2.62
CA ASN A 2 -0.73 -16.15 2.55
C ASN A 2 -0.76 -14.76 3.21
N PRO A 3 -1.33 -13.74 2.54
CA PRO A 3 -1.48 -12.42 3.12
C PRO A 3 -2.29 -12.44 4.40
N ASP A 4 -1.99 -11.53 5.32
CA ASP A 4 -2.76 -11.33 6.53
C ASP A 4 -4.25 -11.06 6.20
N PRO A 5 -5.21 -11.79 6.77
CA PRO A 5 -6.63 -11.53 6.57
C PRO A 5 -7.03 -10.08 6.87
N GLU A 6 -6.34 -9.41 7.79
CA GLU A 6 -6.58 -8.02 8.12
C GLU A 6 -6.27 -7.09 6.95
N ILE A 7 -5.20 -7.36 6.19
CA ILE A 7 -4.87 -6.62 4.97
C ILE A 7 -5.94 -6.83 3.89
N LEU A 8 -6.36 -8.08 3.70
CA LEU A 8 -7.42 -8.41 2.74
C LEU A 8 -8.75 -7.73 3.08
N ASN A 9 -8.95 -7.46 4.36
CA ASN A 9 -10.12 -6.75 4.87
C ASN A 9 -9.97 -5.22 4.78
N ALA A 10 -8.76 -4.70 4.76
CA ALA A 10 -8.47 -3.27 4.74
C ALA A 10 -8.52 -2.68 3.33
N ILE A 11 -8.05 -3.43 2.32
CA ILE A 11 -7.91 -2.95 0.94
C ILE A 11 -8.50 -3.91 -0.09
N PRO A 12 -8.99 -3.41 -1.24
CA PRO A 12 -9.61 -4.26 -2.27
C PRO A 12 -8.60 -5.06 -3.10
N HIS A 13 -7.31 -4.78 -3.00
CA HIS A 13 -6.26 -5.44 -3.76
C HIS A 13 -6.19 -6.94 -3.46
N ARG A 14 -5.89 -7.74 -4.47
CA ARG A 14 -5.79 -9.22 -4.38
C ARG A 14 -4.60 -9.71 -5.20
N PRO A 15 -4.01 -10.87 -4.86
CA PRO A 15 -3.03 -11.50 -5.74
C PRO A 15 -3.55 -11.63 -7.18
N PRO A 16 -2.70 -11.42 -8.20
CA PRO A 16 -1.26 -11.19 -8.12
C PRO A 16 -0.85 -9.73 -7.89
N PHE A 17 -1.79 -8.80 -7.67
CA PHE A 17 -1.53 -7.37 -7.47
C PHE A 17 -1.69 -6.96 -6.00
N LEU A 18 -1.15 -7.74 -5.07
CA LEU A 18 -1.10 -7.43 -3.65
C LEU A 18 0.35 -7.42 -3.18
N TYR A 19 0.82 -6.25 -2.72
CA TYR A 19 2.22 -6.01 -2.35
C TYR A 19 2.41 -5.64 -0.88
N VAL A 20 1.53 -6.15 -0.03
CA VAL A 20 1.64 -6.11 1.43
C VAL A 20 1.25 -7.47 1.97
N ASP A 21 2.14 -8.12 2.72
CA ASP A 21 1.89 -9.46 3.29
C ASP A 21 1.46 -9.38 4.76
N THR A 22 2.12 -8.53 5.55
CA THR A 22 1.88 -8.43 7.00
C THR A 22 2.00 -7.00 7.51
N ILE A 23 1.27 -6.71 8.57
CA ILE A 23 1.39 -5.47 9.35
C ILE A 23 2.32 -5.74 10.53
N VAL A 24 3.39 -4.95 10.64
CA VAL A 24 4.41 -5.10 11.69
C VAL A 24 4.11 -4.19 12.87
N GLU A 25 3.74 -2.95 12.59
CA GLU A 25 3.52 -1.91 13.60
C GLU A 25 2.48 -0.91 13.12
N ARG A 26 1.73 -0.37 14.07
CA ARG A 26 0.82 0.77 13.88
C ARG A 26 1.19 1.88 14.83
N THR A 27 1.19 3.10 14.32
CA THR A 27 1.33 4.31 15.13
C THR A 27 0.16 5.24 14.86
N GLU A 28 0.05 6.30 15.64
CA GLU A 28 -0.98 7.32 15.44
C GLU A 28 -0.92 7.92 14.03
N ASP A 29 0.29 8.15 13.52
CA ASP A 29 0.55 8.83 12.26
C ASP A 29 1.09 7.92 11.15
N GLY A 30 1.09 6.60 11.33
CA GLY A 30 1.69 5.73 10.33
C GLY A 30 1.49 4.24 10.54
N ILE A 31 2.10 3.48 9.64
CA ILE A 31 2.09 2.02 9.64
C ILE A 31 3.43 1.49 9.13
N VAL A 32 3.82 0.33 9.64
CA VAL A 32 4.93 -0.45 9.12
C VAL A 32 4.40 -1.78 8.63
N CYS A 33 4.67 -2.09 7.38
CA CYS A 33 4.26 -3.35 6.74
C CYS A 33 5.47 -4.08 6.16
N ARG A 34 5.28 -5.35 5.82
CA ARG A 34 6.27 -6.16 5.07
C ARG A 34 5.67 -6.82 3.86
N LYS A 35 6.52 -7.01 2.84
CA LYS A 35 6.28 -7.81 1.65
C LYS A 35 7.52 -8.62 1.33
N THR A 36 7.34 -9.93 1.12
CA THR A 36 8.36 -10.80 0.53
C THR A 36 8.05 -10.99 -0.95
N PHE A 37 9.01 -10.70 -1.82
CA PHE A 37 8.88 -10.94 -3.25
C PHE A 37 9.34 -12.35 -3.58
N GLU A 38 8.39 -13.25 -3.77
CA GLU A 38 8.70 -14.64 -4.14
C GLU A 38 9.32 -14.71 -5.54
N PRO A 39 10.20 -15.68 -5.81
CA PRO A 39 10.89 -15.77 -7.09
C PRO A 39 9.98 -15.97 -8.32
N ASP A 40 8.74 -16.40 -8.10
CA ASP A 40 7.72 -16.66 -9.12
C ASP A 40 6.73 -15.49 -9.33
N GLU A 41 7.00 -14.31 -8.74
CA GLU A 41 6.20 -13.13 -9.04
C GLU A 41 6.19 -12.84 -10.55
N TYR A 42 5.01 -12.59 -11.09
CA TYR A 42 4.75 -12.54 -12.54
C TYR A 42 5.64 -11.55 -13.31
N PHE A 43 6.04 -10.44 -12.69
CA PHE A 43 6.84 -9.40 -13.34
C PHE A 43 8.30 -9.80 -13.54
N PHE A 44 8.85 -10.78 -12.80
CA PHE A 44 10.22 -11.22 -12.99
C PHE A 44 10.44 -11.89 -14.35
N ALA A 45 9.42 -12.50 -14.92
CA ALA A 45 9.49 -13.10 -16.25
C ALA A 45 9.79 -12.08 -17.36
N GLY A 46 9.38 -10.83 -17.16
CA GLY A 46 9.54 -9.77 -18.15
C GLY A 46 10.46 -8.62 -17.74
N HIS A 47 10.80 -8.52 -16.46
CA HIS A 47 11.64 -7.44 -15.96
C HIS A 47 13.06 -7.92 -15.68
N TYR A 48 13.90 -7.76 -16.69
CA TYR A 48 15.31 -8.25 -16.78
C TYR A 48 15.44 -9.74 -16.52
N PRO A 49 14.99 -10.62 -17.45
CA PRO A 49 14.97 -12.07 -17.23
C PRO A 49 16.32 -12.68 -16.78
N ASP A 50 17.45 -12.16 -17.31
CA ASP A 50 18.79 -12.59 -16.94
C ASP A 50 19.34 -11.93 -15.67
N PHE A 51 18.64 -10.93 -15.14
CA PHE A 51 19.01 -10.20 -13.94
C PHE A 51 17.75 -9.71 -13.21
N PRO A 52 16.94 -10.62 -12.66
CA PRO A 52 15.64 -10.27 -12.10
C PRO A 52 15.77 -9.33 -10.91
N LEU A 53 14.97 -8.28 -10.94
CA LEU A 53 14.81 -7.32 -9.85
C LEU A 53 13.36 -6.81 -9.80
N VAL A 54 12.95 -6.38 -8.64
CA VAL A 54 11.62 -5.80 -8.45
C VAL A 54 11.58 -4.45 -9.18
N PRO A 55 10.60 -4.23 -10.07
CA PRO A 55 10.41 -2.92 -10.70
C PRO A 55 10.23 -1.83 -9.66
N GLY A 56 10.91 -0.68 -9.82
CA GLY A 56 10.81 0.42 -8.87
C GLY A 56 9.37 0.90 -8.67
N VAL A 57 8.55 0.87 -9.71
CA VAL A 57 7.13 1.24 -9.65
C VAL A 57 6.32 0.29 -8.74
N ILE A 58 6.72 -0.97 -8.62
CA ILE A 58 6.10 -1.93 -7.69
C ILE A 58 6.44 -1.57 -6.24
N LEU A 59 7.63 -1.04 -5.96
CA LEU A 59 7.96 -0.52 -4.63
C LEU A 59 7.11 0.70 -4.26
N CYS A 60 6.82 1.56 -5.24
CA CYS A 60 5.90 2.68 -5.04
C CYS A 60 4.47 2.18 -4.78
N GLU A 61 4.02 1.19 -5.54
CA GLU A 61 2.70 0.58 -5.34
C GLU A 61 2.58 -0.08 -3.98
N ALA A 62 3.60 -0.82 -3.53
CA ALA A 62 3.63 -1.43 -2.19
C ALA A 62 3.48 -0.36 -1.08
N ALA A 63 4.15 0.78 -1.24
CA ALA A 63 4.01 1.91 -0.31
C ALA A 63 2.60 2.52 -0.33
N MET A 64 1.98 2.65 -1.50
CA MET A 64 0.60 3.17 -1.62
C MET A 64 -0.42 2.17 -1.06
N GLN A 65 -0.23 0.86 -1.23
CA GLN A 65 -1.08 -0.16 -0.62
C GLN A 65 -0.96 -0.15 0.91
N ALA A 66 0.25 -0.04 1.47
CA ALA A 66 0.45 0.11 2.92
C ALA A 66 -0.24 1.38 3.45
N ALA A 67 -0.18 2.48 2.72
CA ALA A 67 -0.91 3.70 3.07
C ALA A 67 -2.43 3.50 3.00
N ALA A 68 -2.94 2.75 2.03
CA ALA A 68 -4.36 2.45 1.92
C ALA A 68 -4.85 1.58 3.11
N VAL A 69 -4.03 0.64 3.58
CA VAL A 69 -4.30 -0.12 4.82
C VAL A 69 -4.43 0.84 6.00
N PHE A 70 -3.44 1.71 6.21
CA PHE A 70 -3.45 2.71 7.28
C PHE A 70 -4.67 3.62 7.23
N LEU A 71 -4.99 4.17 6.06
CA LEU A 71 -6.12 5.09 5.88
C LEU A 71 -7.47 4.40 6.06
N SER A 72 -7.60 3.13 5.66
CA SER A 72 -8.84 2.36 5.84
C SER A 72 -9.23 2.23 7.31
N GLU A 73 -8.24 2.06 8.19
CA GLU A 73 -8.45 1.97 9.63
C GLU A 73 -8.87 3.33 10.22
N LYS A 74 -8.22 4.40 9.81
CA LYS A 74 -8.58 5.76 10.24
C LYS A 74 -10.00 6.17 9.82
N LEU A 75 -10.42 5.75 8.64
CA LEU A 75 -11.77 6.04 8.14
C LEU A 75 -12.86 5.21 8.86
N LYS A 76 -12.55 4.00 9.29
CA LYS A 76 -13.45 3.15 10.08
C LYS A 76 -13.62 3.67 11.52
N GLY A 77 -12.56 4.17 12.14
CA GLY A 77 -12.58 4.71 13.50
C GLY A 77 -13.33 6.05 13.66
N GLY A 78 -13.68 6.71 12.57
CA GLY A 78 -14.46 7.95 12.56
C GLY A 78 -15.99 7.77 12.50
N ASN A 79 -16.48 6.57 12.25
CA ASN A 79 -17.88 6.22 12.28
C ASN A 79 -18.12 5.24 13.44
N GLU A 80 -18.93 5.65 14.42
CA GLU A 80 -19.34 4.82 15.55
C GLU A 80 -19.81 3.44 15.06
N ALA A 81 -19.40 2.43 15.81
CA ALA A 81 -19.58 1.02 15.55
C ALA A 81 -20.99 0.66 15.03
N SER A 82 -21.07 0.23 13.79
CA SER A 82 -22.13 -0.66 13.37
C SER A 82 -21.56 -2.07 13.23
N GLU A 83 -22.04 -2.97 14.08
CA GLU A 83 -21.82 -4.40 14.00
C GLU A 83 -22.29 -4.89 12.63
N ALA A 84 -21.36 -5.16 11.72
CA ALA A 84 -21.61 -5.99 10.55
C ALA A 84 -20.29 -6.59 10.09
N ASN A 85 -20.15 -7.88 10.32
CA ASN A 85 -19.18 -8.77 9.72
C ASN A 85 -19.40 -8.84 8.20
N GLU A 86 -18.94 -7.85 7.46
CA GLU A 86 -18.64 -8.00 6.03
C GLU A 86 -17.87 -6.78 5.56
N VAL A 87 -16.69 -7.06 4.96
CA VAL A 87 -15.84 -6.07 4.32
C VAL A 87 -16.53 -5.55 3.06
N THR A 88 -17.49 -4.74 3.28
CA THR A 88 -17.96 -3.82 2.28
C THR A 88 -17.37 -2.47 2.67
N LEU A 89 -16.28 -2.06 2.01
CA LEU A 89 -16.02 -0.64 1.88
C LEU A 89 -17.37 -0.06 1.50
N SER A 90 -18.05 0.57 2.45
CA SER A 90 -19.41 1.02 2.28
C SER A 90 -19.45 1.82 0.99
N ARG A 91 -20.35 1.48 0.08
CA ARG A 91 -20.53 2.18 -1.20
C ARG A 91 -20.69 3.70 -1.04
N ASN A 92 -20.83 4.16 0.19
CA ASN A 92 -20.99 5.56 0.55
C ASN A 92 -19.73 6.22 1.15
N SER A 93 -18.64 5.48 1.43
CA SER A 93 -17.47 6.04 2.14
C SER A 93 -16.33 6.49 1.21
N GLY A 94 -16.44 6.25 -0.10
CA GLY A 94 -15.40 6.54 -1.07
C GLY A 94 -14.17 5.60 -0.95
N PHE A 95 -13.30 5.64 -1.95
CA PHE A 95 -12.06 4.88 -1.99
C PHE A 95 -10.85 5.81 -1.93
N PRO A 96 -9.78 5.43 -1.22
CA PRO A 96 -8.51 6.14 -1.30
C PRO A 96 -7.90 5.95 -2.69
N VAL A 97 -7.71 7.04 -3.42
CA VAL A 97 -7.12 7.06 -4.77
C VAL A 97 -5.86 7.89 -4.75
N ALA A 98 -4.75 7.35 -5.24
CA ALA A 98 -3.52 8.10 -5.41
C ALA A 98 -3.71 9.19 -6.45
N THR A 99 -3.43 10.44 -6.09
CA THR A 99 -3.61 11.61 -6.96
C THR A 99 -2.28 12.19 -7.41
N ARG A 100 -1.21 11.93 -6.69
CA ARG A 100 0.11 12.49 -6.97
C ARG A 100 1.20 11.64 -6.33
N ILE A 101 2.30 11.46 -7.03
CA ILE A 101 3.54 10.89 -6.52
C ILE A 101 4.64 11.91 -6.78
N ASN A 102 5.41 12.24 -5.75
CA ASN A 102 6.50 13.20 -5.81
C ASN A 102 7.78 12.61 -5.24
N ASP A 103 8.89 13.21 -5.61
CA ASP A 103 10.21 13.02 -5.00
C ASP A 103 10.63 11.55 -4.83
N VAL A 104 10.30 10.73 -5.83
CA VAL A 104 10.65 9.31 -5.83
C VAL A 104 12.14 9.15 -6.03
N LYS A 105 12.78 8.39 -5.14
CA LYS A 105 14.22 8.05 -5.23
C LYS A 105 14.40 6.57 -4.99
N PHE A 106 15.00 5.88 -5.96
CA PHE A 106 15.43 4.49 -5.86
C PHE A 106 16.91 4.44 -5.51
N LYS A 107 17.27 3.70 -4.46
CA LYS A 107 18.62 3.69 -3.90
C LYS A 107 19.26 2.31 -3.84
N LYS A 108 18.47 1.25 -3.68
CA LYS A 108 18.95 -0.13 -3.63
C LYS A 108 18.00 -1.02 -4.44
N MET A 109 18.58 -1.94 -5.19
CA MET A 109 17.81 -2.97 -5.90
C MET A 109 17.21 -3.97 -4.91
N VAL A 110 15.98 -4.38 -5.17
CA VAL A 110 15.28 -5.46 -4.47
C VAL A 110 15.19 -6.64 -5.42
N ARG A 111 15.52 -7.83 -4.96
CA ARG A 111 15.68 -9.05 -5.76
C ARG A 111 14.62 -10.10 -5.40
N PRO A 112 14.43 -11.12 -6.25
CA PRO A 112 13.64 -12.30 -5.87
C PRO A 112 14.11 -12.88 -4.53
N GLY A 113 13.17 -13.16 -3.64
CA GLY A 113 13.41 -13.68 -2.28
C GLY A 113 13.65 -12.61 -1.22
N ASP A 114 13.84 -11.34 -1.60
CA ASP A 114 14.00 -10.26 -0.62
C ASP A 114 12.68 -9.93 0.07
N THR A 115 12.78 -9.61 1.36
CA THR A 115 11.70 -9.03 2.15
C THR A 115 11.94 -7.53 2.32
N ILE A 116 11.00 -6.73 1.89
CA ILE A 116 11.01 -5.29 2.15
C ILE A 116 10.20 -4.95 3.41
N GLU A 117 10.62 -3.89 4.09
CA GLU A 117 9.84 -3.23 5.12
C GLU A 117 9.43 -1.85 4.61
N ILE A 118 8.14 -1.55 4.77
CA ILE A 118 7.49 -0.35 4.22
C ILE A 118 7.01 0.47 5.40
N THR A 119 7.66 1.60 5.66
CA THR A 119 7.23 2.57 6.66
C THR A 119 6.49 3.70 5.97
N VAL A 120 5.23 3.89 6.32
CA VAL A 120 4.40 5.00 5.83
C VAL A 120 4.12 5.96 6.97
N THR A 121 4.23 7.25 6.70
CA THR A 121 3.93 8.32 7.67
C THR A 121 3.01 9.36 7.05
N LEU A 122 1.91 9.67 7.74
CA LEU A 122 1.02 10.77 7.41
C LEU A 122 1.71 12.09 7.78
N LYS A 123 1.85 13.00 6.82
CA LYS A 123 2.45 14.31 7.00
C LYS A 123 1.40 15.38 7.25
N GLU A 124 0.32 15.34 6.49
CA GLU A 124 -0.73 16.34 6.54
C GLU A 124 -2.04 15.79 6.02
N LYS A 125 -3.14 16.31 6.54
CA LYS A 125 -4.49 16.08 6.02
C LYS A 125 -5.12 17.43 5.71
N LEU A 126 -5.54 17.62 4.47
CA LEU A 126 -6.27 18.81 4.01
C LEU A 126 -7.58 18.37 3.36
N SER A 127 -8.71 18.67 4.00
CA SER A 127 -10.03 18.24 3.53
C SER A 127 -10.10 16.71 3.33
N ASN A 128 -10.31 16.25 2.11
CA ASN A 128 -10.33 14.84 1.74
C ASN A 128 -8.99 14.31 1.20
N ALA A 129 -7.94 15.12 1.21
CA ALA A 129 -6.60 14.76 0.74
C ALA A 129 -5.65 14.46 1.92
N TYR A 130 -4.89 13.39 1.78
CA TYR A 130 -3.87 12.92 2.71
C TYR A 130 -2.51 12.96 2.05
N PHE A 131 -1.57 13.66 2.66
CA PHE A 131 -0.18 13.76 2.18
C PHE A 131 0.69 12.85 3.04
N LEU A 132 1.36 11.91 2.38
CA LEU A 132 2.12 10.85 3.04
C LEU A 132 3.54 10.79 2.50
N SER A 133 4.42 10.26 3.31
CA SER A 133 5.76 9.85 2.90
C SER A 133 5.93 8.35 3.16
N ALA A 134 6.74 7.69 2.34
CA ALA A 134 7.11 6.31 2.57
C ALA A 134 8.61 6.10 2.41
N ASN A 135 9.15 5.20 3.24
CA ASN A 135 10.49 4.66 3.13
C ASN A 135 10.39 3.13 3.03
N VAL A 136 10.90 2.60 1.94
CA VAL A 136 10.96 1.16 1.68
C VAL A 136 12.39 0.71 1.92
N THR A 137 12.60 -0.24 2.80
CA THR A 137 13.92 -0.77 3.14
C THR A 137 14.04 -2.24 2.79
N VAL A 138 15.25 -2.68 2.49
CA VAL A 138 15.65 -4.09 2.36
C VAL A 138 16.99 -4.27 3.08
N ASP A 139 17.10 -5.27 3.97
CA ASP A 139 18.25 -5.48 4.86
C ASP A 139 18.62 -4.19 5.64
N GLY A 140 17.63 -3.47 6.14
CA GLY A 140 17.80 -2.22 6.88
C GLY A 140 18.33 -1.02 6.07
N LYS A 141 18.46 -1.15 4.74
CA LYS A 141 18.91 -0.07 3.84
C LYS A 141 17.78 0.43 2.98
N THR A 142 17.66 1.74 2.80
CA THR A 142 16.64 2.33 1.93
C THR A 142 16.77 1.82 0.50
N ALA A 143 15.73 1.17 -0.01
CA ALA A 143 15.59 0.76 -1.40
C ALA A 143 14.84 1.83 -2.21
N ALA A 144 13.75 2.36 -1.65
CA ALA A 144 13.01 3.45 -2.26
C ALA A 144 12.47 4.40 -1.19
N ARG A 145 12.28 5.65 -1.56
CA ARG A 145 11.49 6.60 -0.77
C ARG A 145 10.71 7.50 -1.70
N LEU A 146 9.54 7.93 -1.25
CA LEU A 146 8.64 8.76 -2.03
C LEU A 146 7.74 9.58 -1.13
N GLU A 147 7.23 10.66 -1.68
CA GLU A 147 6.10 11.40 -1.15
C GLU A 147 4.92 11.28 -2.11
N PHE A 148 3.71 11.18 -1.58
CA PHE A 148 2.53 11.02 -2.41
C PHE A 148 1.30 11.58 -1.71
N ALA A 149 0.27 11.83 -2.51
CA ALA A 149 -1.02 12.26 -2.02
C ALA A 149 -2.11 11.27 -2.43
N VAL A 150 -3.02 11.04 -1.49
CA VAL A 150 -4.21 10.21 -1.66
C VAL A 150 -5.42 11.06 -1.36
N ALA A 151 -6.43 11.01 -2.22
CA ALA A 151 -7.73 11.62 -1.97
C ALA A 151 -8.80 10.55 -1.80
N ILE A 152 -9.76 10.80 -0.91
CA ILE A 152 -10.93 9.94 -0.81
C ILE A 152 -11.91 10.35 -1.90
N SER A 153 -12.11 9.46 -2.87
CA SER A 153 -13.08 9.67 -3.95
C SER A 153 -14.50 9.51 -3.41
N ASN A 154 -15.35 10.50 -3.66
CA ASN A 154 -16.78 10.41 -3.36
C ASN A 154 -17.58 9.78 -4.52
N GLU A 155 -16.91 9.37 -5.60
CA GLU A 155 -17.59 8.67 -6.68
C GLU A 155 -17.93 7.26 -6.22
N ALA A 156 -19.23 7.00 -6.03
CA ALA A 156 -19.73 5.64 -6.03
C ALA A 156 -19.23 4.95 -7.31
N VAL A 157 -18.71 3.74 -7.21
CA VAL A 157 -18.42 2.90 -8.38
C VAL A 157 -19.77 2.64 -9.06
N GLY A 158 -20.19 3.61 -9.85
CA GLY A 158 -21.40 3.57 -10.64
C GLY A 158 -21.19 2.62 -11.80
N ASN A 159 -22.13 1.71 -11.96
CA ASN A 159 -22.33 0.90 -13.16
C ASN A 159 -22.01 1.72 -14.41
N ARG A 160 -20.87 1.45 -15.05
CA ARG A 160 -20.77 1.68 -16.48
C ARG A 160 -21.46 0.51 -17.16
N GLN A 161 -22.66 0.77 -17.67
CA GLN A 161 -23.33 -0.10 -18.65
C GLN A 161 -22.47 -0.19 -19.91
#